data_1b3277a337b6fb305250da218a163809
#
_entry.id   1b3277a337b6fb305250da218a163809
#
_cell.length_a   1.000
_cell.length_b   1.000
_cell.length_c   1.000
_cell.angle_alpha   90.00
_cell.angle_beta   90.00
_cell.angle_gamma   90.00
#
_symmetry.space_group_name_H-M   'P 1'
#
loop_
_entity.id
_entity.type
_entity.pdbx_description
1 polymer ?
#
loop_
_entity_poly.entity_id
_entity_poly.type
_entity_poly.pdbx_seq_one_letter_code
_entity_poly.pdbx_strand_id
1 'polypeptide(L)'
;AQTAKDWAAKGRIRFDRLPADDTAAWQERMTGADLIWLESPTNPLLSIADLTTLCRAERKSGSILVVDNTFLTPLRQQPLDLGADITMQSTTKFIGGHSDLLGGSLATRDQHLVDRLRTSRTLLGASPGALEVFLTLRGARTLALRVDTAESNAKELAAHLGNHPDVSTVRYPGLGSMISFDA
;
A
#
# COMPACT_ATOMS: atom_id res chain seq x y z
N ALA A 1 5.22 5.67 -8.37
CA ALA A 1 4.74 6.69 -9.33
C ALA A 1 5.83 7.16 -10.30
N GLN A 2 7.08 7.45 -9.86
CA GLN A 2 8.12 8.00 -10.74
C GLN A 2 8.45 7.08 -11.92
N THR A 3 8.67 5.78 -11.68
CA THR A 3 8.94 4.79 -12.74
C THR A 3 7.85 4.76 -13.81
N ALA A 4 6.57 4.83 -13.40
CA ALA A 4 5.46 4.85 -14.35
C ALA A 4 5.45 6.13 -15.20
N LYS A 5 5.76 7.29 -14.61
CA LYS A 5 5.92 8.55 -15.35
C LYS A 5 7.05 8.46 -16.37
N ASP A 6 8.20 7.90 -15.98
CA ASP A 6 9.35 7.74 -16.87
C ASP A 6 9.05 6.79 -18.07
N TRP A 7 8.29 5.73 -17.81
CA TRP A 7 7.86 4.82 -18.86
C TRP A 7 6.82 5.45 -19.78
N ALA A 8 5.91 6.25 -19.24
CA ALA A 8 4.93 7.00 -20.03
C ALA A 8 5.64 8.04 -20.92
N ALA A 9 6.60 8.78 -20.38
CA ALA A 9 7.41 9.73 -21.13
C ALA A 9 8.19 9.08 -22.29
N LYS A 10 8.53 7.78 -22.17
CA LYS A 10 9.17 6.99 -23.21
C LYS A 10 8.18 6.27 -24.15
N GLY A 11 6.88 6.56 -24.04
CA GLY A 11 5.83 5.95 -24.87
C GLY A 11 5.60 4.46 -24.62
N ARG A 12 6.11 3.91 -23.50
CA ARG A 12 6.00 2.47 -23.21
C ARG A 12 4.66 2.09 -22.59
N ILE A 13 4.02 3.02 -21.87
CA ILE A 13 2.72 2.85 -21.25
C ILE A 13 1.93 4.16 -21.35
N ARG A 14 0.60 4.09 -21.21
CA ARG A 14 -0.22 5.23 -20.79
C ARG A 14 -0.31 5.20 -19.28
N PHE A 15 -0.24 6.35 -18.64
CA PHE A 15 -0.26 6.48 -17.20
C PHE A 15 -1.17 7.61 -16.76
N ASP A 16 -2.23 7.28 -16.04
CA ASP A 16 -3.14 8.22 -15.40
C ASP A 16 -2.90 8.20 -13.90
N ARG A 17 -2.93 9.36 -13.27
CA ARG A 17 -2.87 9.52 -11.82
C ARG A 17 -4.16 10.19 -11.35
N LEU A 18 -4.83 9.54 -10.41
CA LEU A 18 -6.09 10.01 -9.85
C LEU A 18 -5.93 10.29 -8.35
N PRO A 19 -6.72 11.23 -7.77
CA PRO A 19 -6.85 11.35 -6.33
C PRO A 19 -7.35 10.03 -5.72
N ALA A 20 -6.84 9.65 -4.56
CA ALA A 20 -7.20 8.36 -3.96
C ALA A 20 -8.67 8.29 -3.53
N ASP A 21 -9.23 9.42 -3.15
CA ASP A 21 -10.60 9.61 -2.65
C ASP A 21 -11.64 9.88 -3.75
N ASP A 22 -11.23 10.01 -5.01
CA ASP A 22 -12.15 10.17 -6.14
C ASP A 22 -12.59 8.80 -6.70
N THR A 23 -13.46 8.12 -5.96
CA THR A 23 -13.96 6.79 -6.31
C THR A 23 -14.61 6.75 -7.70
N ALA A 24 -15.32 7.80 -8.11
CA ALA A 24 -15.99 7.83 -9.41
C ALA A 24 -14.98 7.88 -10.57
N ALA A 25 -13.95 8.72 -10.48
CA ALA A 25 -12.88 8.77 -11.49
C ALA A 25 -12.13 7.45 -11.59
N TRP A 26 -11.89 6.77 -10.46
CA TRP A 26 -11.29 5.44 -10.47
C TRP A 26 -12.17 4.43 -11.21
N GLN A 27 -13.47 4.35 -10.89
CA GLN A 27 -14.39 3.41 -11.55
C GLN A 27 -14.45 3.63 -13.06
N GLU A 28 -14.49 4.88 -13.52
CA GLU A 28 -14.46 5.20 -14.95
C GLU A 28 -13.18 4.68 -15.62
N ARG A 29 -12.02 4.95 -15.03
CA ARG A 29 -10.72 4.60 -15.62
C ARG A 29 -10.39 3.12 -15.56
N MET A 30 -10.88 2.40 -14.57
CA MET A 30 -10.66 0.96 -14.40
C MET A 30 -11.18 0.13 -15.57
N THR A 31 -12.23 0.58 -16.26
CA THR A 31 -12.81 -0.11 -17.42
C THR A 31 -11.87 -0.18 -18.63
N GLY A 32 -10.85 0.69 -18.69
CA GLY A 32 -9.86 0.73 -19.78
C GLY A 32 -8.42 0.40 -19.37
N ALA A 33 -8.17 0.19 -18.09
CA ALA A 33 -6.82 -0.01 -17.57
C ALA A 33 -6.39 -1.49 -17.56
N ASP A 34 -5.14 -1.77 -17.95
CA ASP A 34 -4.54 -3.11 -17.85
C ASP A 34 -3.99 -3.38 -16.45
N LEU A 35 -3.53 -2.33 -15.76
CA LEU A 35 -3.01 -2.37 -14.40
C LEU A 35 -3.59 -1.22 -13.61
N ILE A 36 -4.20 -1.53 -12.48
CA ILE A 36 -4.70 -0.59 -11.49
C ILE A 36 -3.83 -0.71 -10.25
N TRP A 37 -3.28 0.41 -9.78
CA TRP A 37 -2.44 0.44 -8.60
C TRP A 37 -3.01 1.43 -7.59
N LEU A 38 -3.59 0.93 -6.53
CA LEU A 38 -4.14 1.70 -5.42
C LEU A 38 -3.16 1.75 -4.26
N GLU A 39 -3.12 2.87 -3.56
CA GLU A 39 -2.43 3.05 -2.28
C GLU A 39 -3.42 3.67 -1.30
N SER A 40 -3.67 3.02 -0.18
CA SER A 40 -4.63 3.51 0.84
C SER A 40 -4.22 3.04 2.24
N PRO A 41 -3.95 3.99 3.16
CA PRO A 41 -3.87 5.46 2.99
C PRO A 41 -2.69 5.90 2.11
N THR A 42 -2.80 7.08 1.50
CA THR A 42 -1.73 7.64 0.66
C THR A 42 -0.64 8.33 1.48
N ASN A 43 0.53 8.52 0.90
CA ASN A 43 1.64 9.27 1.46
C ASN A 43 1.83 10.58 0.69
N PRO A 44 1.90 11.80 1.31
CA PRO A 44 1.90 12.05 2.77
C PRO A 44 0.54 12.45 3.35
N LEU A 45 -0.50 12.67 2.52
CA LEU A 45 -1.75 13.31 2.93
C LEU A 45 -2.74 12.34 3.61
N LEU A 46 -2.44 11.05 3.63
CA LEU A 46 -3.25 10.00 4.25
C LEU A 46 -4.69 9.92 3.71
N SER A 47 -4.90 10.33 2.45
CA SER A 47 -6.19 10.16 1.77
C SER A 47 -6.55 8.67 1.67
N ILE A 48 -7.83 8.37 1.88
CA ILE A 48 -8.36 7.01 1.90
C ILE A 48 -9.09 6.73 0.59
N ALA A 49 -8.72 5.63 -0.08
CA ALA A 49 -9.50 5.09 -1.19
C ALA A 49 -10.60 4.16 -0.64
N ASP A 50 -11.79 4.22 -1.22
CA ASP A 50 -12.85 3.26 -0.93
C ASP A 50 -12.52 1.90 -1.57
N LEU A 51 -11.64 1.14 -0.93
CA LEU A 51 -11.22 -0.17 -1.43
C LEU A 51 -12.38 -1.17 -1.50
N THR A 52 -13.38 -1.04 -0.64
CA THR A 52 -14.56 -1.93 -0.66
C THR A 52 -15.32 -1.79 -1.98
N THR A 53 -15.53 -0.57 -2.41
CA THR A 53 -16.17 -0.28 -3.70
C THR A 53 -15.24 -0.56 -4.87
N LEU A 54 -13.98 -0.08 -4.82
CA LEU A 54 -13.05 -0.17 -5.94
C LEU A 54 -12.60 -1.60 -6.24
N CYS A 55 -12.38 -2.44 -5.23
CA CYS A 55 -11.99 -3.83 -5.46
C CYS A 55 -13.10 -4.68 -6.10
N ARG A 56 -14.35 -4.23 -6.02
CA ARG A 56 -15.54 -4.90 -6.61
C ARG A 56 -16.03 -4.21 -7.88
N ALA A 57 -15.47 -3.06 -8.23
CA ALA A 57 -15.89 -2.30 -9.39
C ALA A 57 -15.65 -3.06 -10.69
N GLU A 58 -16.46 -2.78 -11.69
CA GLU A 58 -16.25 -3.28 -13.05
C GLU A 58 -14.90 -2.76 -13.58
N ARG A 59 -14.16 -3.66 -14.22
CA ARG A 59 -12.85 -3.36 -14.79
C ARG A 59 -12.61 -4.14 -16.07
N LYS A 60 -11.65 -3.71 -16.86
CA LYS A 60 -11.26 -4.39 -18.10
C LYS A 60 -10.95 -5.86 -17.82
N SER A 61 -11.47 -6.75 -18.66
CA SER A 61 -11.16 -8.18 -18.59
C SER A 61 -9.65 -8.41 -18.67
N GLY A 62 -9.11 -9.21 -17.74
CA GLY A 62 -7.68 -9.50 -17.66
C GLY A 62 -6.84 -8.39 -17.03
N SER A 63 -7.45 -7.29 -16.57
CA SER A 63 -6.73 -6.28 -15.79
C SER A 63 -6.29 -6.84 -14.43
N ILE A 64 -5.23 -6.26 -13.88
CA ILE A 64 -4.70 -6.64 -12.56
C ILE A 64 -4.86 -5.46 -11.60
N LEU A 65 -5.51 -5.70 -10.47
CA LEU A 65 -5.68 -4.74 -9.39
C LEU A 65 -4.67 -5.02 -8.27
N VAL A 66 -3.77 -4.08 -8.05
CA VAL A 66 -2.76 -4.12 -6.98
C VAL A 66 -3.10 -3.09 -5.92
N VAL A 67 -3.03 -3.48 -4.67
CA VAL A 67 -3.17 -2.55 -3.53
C VAL A 67 -1.87 -2.53 -2.73
N ASP A 68 -1.25 -1.35 -2.65
CA ASP A 68 -0.18 -1.09 -1.70
C ASP A 68 -0.80 -0.89 -0.32
N ASN A 69 -0.58 -1.86 0.54
CA ASN A 69 -1.15 -1.96 1.88
C ASN A 69 -0.10 -1.70 2.97
N THR A 70 0.98 -1.02 2.62
CA THR A 70 2.13 -0.84 3.52
C THR A 70 1.74 -0.16 4.83
N PHE A 71 0.89 0.89 4.81
CA PHE A 71 0.59 1.68 6.00
C PHE A 71 -0.37 0.99 6.97
N LEU A 72 -1.33 0.22 6.46
CA LEU A 72 -2.29 -0.48 7.32
C LEU A 72 -1.85 -1.88 7.70
N THR A 73 -0.90 -2.46 7.00
CA THR A 73 -0.43 -3.83 7.21
C THR A 73 -1.56 -4.87 7.02
N PRO A 74 -1.27 -6.17 6.96
CA PRO A 74 -2.32 -7.20 6.90
C PRO A 74 -3.19 -7.26 8.15
N LEU A 75 -2.78 -6.59 9.24
CA LEU A 75 -3.53 -6.60 10.50
C LEU A 75 -4.71 -5.63 10.51
N ARG A 76 -4.67 -4.58 9.70
CA ARG A 76 -5.71 -3.54 9.67
C ARG A 76 -6.49 -3.52 8.38
N GLN A 77 -5.90 -4.02 7.29
CA GLN A 77 -6.55 -4.05 5.98
C GLN A 77 -6.12 -5.29 5.21
N GLN A 78 -7.06 -6.00 4.61
CA GLN A 78 -6.83 -7.24 3.87
C GLN A 78 -7.39 -7.11 2.44
N PRO A 79 -6.65 -6.47 1.50
CA PRO A 79 -7.14 -6.16 0.17
C PRO A 79 -7.57 -7.38 -0.65
N LEU A 80 -6.93 -8.54 -0.45
CA LEU A 80 -7.30 -9.77 -1.14
C LEU A 80 -8.70 -10.26 -0.75
N ASP A 81 -9.17 -9.97 0.47
CA ASP A 81 -10.53 -10.32 0.91
C ASP A 81 -11.58 -9.36 0.32
N LEU A 82 -11.15 -8.16 -0.06
CA LEU A 82 -11.99 -7.18 -0.72
C LEU A 82 -12.13 -7.42 -2.22
N GLY A 83 -11.22 -8.20 -2.84
CA GLY A 83 -11.25 -8.53 -4.26
C GLY A 83 -10.06 -7.99 -5.07
N ALA A 84 -9.01 -7.51 -4.42
CA ALA A 84 -7.75 -7.21 -5.09
C ALA A 84 -7.07 -8.49 -5.58
N ASP A 85 -6.36 -8.42 -6.72
CA ASP A 85 -5.61 -9.55 -7.26
C ASP A 85 -4.27 -9.73 -6.56
N ILE A 86 -3.64 -8.61 -6.20
CA ILE A 86 -2.34 -8.58 -5.53
C ILE A 86 -2.38 -7.56 -4.39
N THR A 87 -1.85 -7.91 -3.24
CA THR A 87 -1.48 -6.96 -2.21
C THR A 87 0.03 -6.81 -2.14
N MET A 88 0.50 -5.57 -2.04
CA MET A 88 1.90 -5.21 -1.89
C MET A 88 2.18 -4.70 -0.47
N GLN A 89 3.34 -5.02 0.05
CA GLN A 89 3.87 -4.50 1.30
C GLN A 89 5.34 -4.10 1.12
N SER A 90 5.70 -2.90 1.53
CA SER A 90 7.10 -2.60 1.82
C SER A 90 7.48 -3.26 3.15
N THR A 91 8.19 -4.38 3.10
CA THR A 91 8.65 -5.06 4.33
C THR A 91 9.68 -4.24 5.10
N THR A 92 10.33 -3.28 4.43
CA THR A 92 11.18 -2.23 5.02
C THR A 92 10.48 -1.47 6.16
N LYS A 93 9.16 -1.31 6.08
CA LYS A 93 8.36 -0.50 7.02
C LYS A 93 7.92 -1.34 8.22
N PHE A 94 6.62 -1.51 8.41
CA PHE A 94 6.06 -2.13 9.61
C PHE A 94 6.42 -3.61 9.79
N ILE A 95 6.52 -4.39 8.69
CA ILE A 95 6.80 -5.83 8.79
C ILE A 95 8.19 -6.05 9.36
N GLY A 96 9.22 -5.40 8.82
CA GLY A 96 10.57 -5.40 9.40
C GLY A 96 10.60 -4.67 10.74
N GLY A 97 10.19 -3.40 10.73
CA GLY A 97 9.89 -2.60 11.91
C GLY A 97 11.09 -2.13 12.74
N HIS A 98 12.33 -2.36 12.29
CA HIS A 98 13.55 -2.06 13.04
C HIS A 98 14.56 -1.22 12.25
N SER A 99 14.17 -0.70 11.08
CA SER A 99 15.04 0.11 10.20
C SER A 99 16.35 -0.58 9.77
N ASP A 100 16.35 -1.89 9.73
CA ASP A 100 17.53 -2.75 9.53
C ASP A 100 17.47 -3.58 8.23
N LEU A 101 16.42 -3.42 7.42
CA LEU A 101 16.27 -4.11 6.14
C LEU A 101 15.59 -3.25 5.08
N LEU A 102 15.86 -3.57 3.83
CA LEU A 102 15.12 -3.11 2.66
C LEU A 102 14.48 -4.31 1.97
N GLY A 103 13.18 -4.24 1.71
CA GLY A 103 12.49 -5.34 1.06
C GLY A 103 11.03 -5.05 0.77
N GLY A 104 10.44 -5.95 0.01
CA GLY A 104 9.03 -5.92 -0.34
C GLY A 104 8.45 -7.31 -0.45
N SER A 105 7.15 -7.41 -0.32
CA SER A 105 6.40 -8.64 -0.58
C SER A 105 5.19 -8.37 -1.45
N LEU A 106 4.88 -9.33 -2.30
CA LEU A 106 3.66 -9.39 -3.08
C LEU A 106 2.92 -10.68 -2.69
N ALA A 107 1.65 -10.58 -2.39
CA ALA A 107 0.81 -11.74 -2.12
C ALA A 107 -0.41 -11.75 -3.05
N THR A 108 -0.77 -12.92 -3.52
CA THR A 108 -1.92 -13.18 -4.37
C THR A 108 -2.46 -14.58 -4.10
N ARG A 109 -3.74 -14.81 -4.41
CA ARG A 109 -4.38 -16.12 -4.36
C ARG A 109 -4.36 -16.84 -5.71
N ASP A 110 -4.03 -16.15 -6.78
CA ASP A 110 -3.95 -16.67 -8.13
C ASP A 110 -2.59 -17.32 -8.39
N GLN A 111 -2.56 -18.64 -8.61
CA GLN A 111 -1.33 -19.39 -8.88
C GLN A 111 -0.63 -18.92 -10.16
N HIS A 112 -1.38 -18.51 -11.19
CA HIS A 112 -0.77 -18.00 -12.41
C HIS A 112 0.00 -16.69 -12.15
N LEU A 113 -0.56 -15.79 -11.33
CA LEU A 113 0.13 -14.58 -10.90
C LEU A 113 1.36 -14.91 -10.05
N VAL A 114 1.27 -15.90 -9.14
CA VAL A 114 2.44 -16.37 -8.37
C VAL A 114 3.59 -16.76 -9.28
N ASP A 115 3.32 -17.56 -10.30
CA ASP A 115 4.36 -18.08 -11.20
C ASP A 115 4.98 -16.96 -12.05
N ARG A 116 4.15 -16.04 -12.56
CA ARG A 116 4.62 -14.86 -13.27
C ARG A 116 5.49 -13.94 -12.40
N LEU A 117 5.07 -13.67 -11.17
CA LEU A 117 5.83 -12.83 -10.24
C LEU A 117 7.15 -13.49 -9.84
N ARG A 118 7.17 -14.80 -9.60
CA ARG A 118 8.42 -15.56 -9.32
C ARG A 118 9.38 -15.50 -10.50
N THR A 119 8.90 -15.72 -11.70
CA THR A 119 9.70 -15.62 -12.92
C THR A 119 10.29 -14.22 -13.07
N SER A 120 9.47 -13.18 -12.94
CA SER A 120 9.92 -11.78 -13.01
C SER A 120 10.97 -11.45 -11.94
N ARG A 121 10.75 -11.89 -10.70
CA ARG A 121 11.70 -11.70 -9.60
C ARG A 121 13.07 -12.30 -9.93
N THR A 122 13.09 -13.52 -10.48
CA THR A 122 14.34 -14.22 -10.83
C THR A 122 15.04 -13.51 -11.99
N LEU A 123 14.32 -13.17 -13.06
CA LEU A 123 14.90 -12.54 -14.23
C LEU A 123 15.43 -11.12 -13.96
N LEU A 124 14.76 -10.36 -13.10
CA LEU A 124 15.15 -9.00 -12.74
C LEU A 124 16.17 -8.94 -11.59
N GLY A 125 16.53 -10.08 -11.00
CA GLY A 125 17.46 -10.12 -9.88
C GLY A 125 16.90 -9.54 -8.58
N ALA A 126 15.57 -9.36 -8.46
CA ALA A 126 14.91 -8.81 -7.28
C ALA A 126 14.71 -9.87 -6.17
N SER A 127 15.68 -10.78 -6.02
CA SER A 127 15.66 -11.81 -4.98
C SER A 127 16.33 -11.27 -3.72
N PRO A 128 15.65 -11.31 -2.57
CA PRO A 128 16.25 -10.85 -1.31
C PRO A 128 17.37 -11.78 -0.88
N GLY A 129 18.36 -11.25 -0.16
CA GLY A 129 19.38 -12.04 0.51
C GLY A 129 18.82 -12.79 1.72
N ALA A 130 19.59 -13.77 2.20
CA ALA A 130 19.16 -14.59 3.35
C ALA A 130 18.98 -13.76 4.63
N LEU A 131 19.79 -12.72 4.82
CA LEU A 131 19.70 -11.82 5.96
C LEU A 131 18.41 -11.01 5.94
N GLU A 132 18.05 -10.42 4.79
CA GLU A 132 16.83 -9.64 4.63
C GLU A 132 15.57 -10.50 4.85
N VAL A 133 15.60 -11.76 4.40
CA VAL A 133 14.50 -12.71 4.64
C VAL A 133 14.40 -13.04 6.12
N PHE A 134 15.53 -13.33 6.78
CA PHE A 134 15.60 -13.62 8.22
C PHE A 134 15.05 -12.43 9.04
N LEU A 135 15.51 -11.21 8.76
CA LEU A 135 15.07 -10.00 9.47
C LEU A 135 13.57 -9.72 9.24
N THR A 136 13.09 -9.94 8.01
CA THR A 136 11.65 -9.82 7.69
C THR A 136 10.81 -10.79 8.53
N LEU A 137 11.21 -12.07 8.59
CA LEU A 137 10.49 -13.08 9.39
C LEU A 137 10.58 -12.79 10.89
N ARG A 138 11.74 -12.35 11.38
CA ARG A 138 11.93 -11.92 12.77
C ARG A 138 11.01 -10.76 13.12
N GLY A 139 10.96 -9.72 12.27
CA GLY A 139 10.09 -8.55 12.46
C GLY A 139 8.61 -8.91 12.42
N ALA A 140 8.20 -9.79 11.52
CA ALA A 140 6.81 -10.25 11.41
C ALA A 140 6.28 -10.89 12.70
N ARG A 141 7.13 -11.56 13.50
CA ARG A 141 6.72 -12.20 14.76
C ARG A 141 6.24 -11.23 15.83
N THR A 142 6.65 -9.97 15.77
CA THR A 142 6.25 -8.91 16.72
C THR A 142 5.35 -7.87 16.07
N LEU A 143 4.93 -8.09 14.82
CA LEU A 143 4.16 -7.09 14.05
C LEU A 143 2.90 -6.65 14.78
N ALA A 144 2.12 -7.60 15.33
CA ALA A 144 0.87 -7.30 16.01
C ALA A 144 1.09 -6.37 17.22
N LEU A 145 2.00 -6.73 18.11
CA LEU A 145 2.32 -5.93 19.30
C LEU A 145 2.76 -4.50 18.93
N ARG A 146 3.60 -4.38 17.91
CA ARG A 146 4.12 -3.07 17.46
C ARG A 146 3.04 -2.22 16.81
N VAL A 147 2.20 -2.82 15.96
CA VAL A 147 1.11 -2.11 15.28
C VAL A 147 0.04 -1.69 16.28
N ASP A 148 -0.35 -2.55 17.21
CA ASP A 148 -1.35 -2.22 18.24
C ASP A 148 -0.89 -1.05 19.12
N THR A 149 0.35 -1.10 19.60
CA THR A 149 0.93 -0.02 20.41
C THR A 149 1.05 1.28 19.60
N ALA A 150 1.57 1.18 18.35
CA ALA A 150 1.74 2.36 17.52
C ALA A 150 0.41 3.01 17.12
N GLU A 151 -0.64 2.22 16.91
CA GLU A 151 -1.98 2.75 16.63
C GLU A 151 -2.58 3.43 17.88
N SER A 152 -2.42 2.85 19.06
CA SER A 152 -2.86 3.49 20.30
C SER A 152 -2.20 4.85 20.50
N ASN A 153 -0.87 4.90 20.34
CA ASN A 153 -0.10 6.15 20.42
C ASN A 153 -0.53 7.17 19.36
N ALA A 154 -0.82 6.71 18.15
CA ALA A 154 -1.27 7.58 17.07
C ALA A 154 -2.62 8.23 17.36
N LYS A 155 -3.57 7.47 17.94
CA LYS A 155 -4.88 8.01 18.37
C LYS A 155 -4.73 9.11 19.42
N GLU A 156 -3.91 8.88 20.44
CA GLU A 156 -3.65 9.88 21.50
C GLU A 156 -2.95 11.12 20.94
N LEU A 157 -1.92 10.91 20.09
CA LEU A 157 -1.18 12.00 19.48
C LEU A 157 -2.05 12.82 18.54
N ALA A 158 -2.88 12.19 17.71
CA ALA A 158 -3.80 12.90 16.81
C ALA A 158 -4.80 13.78 17.58
N ALA A 159 -5.32 13.27 18.71
CA ALA A 159 -6.21 14.05 19.59
C ALA A 159 -5.47 15.23 20.24
N HIS A 160 -4.24 15.02 20.70
CA HIS A 160 -3.42 16.09 21.27
C HIS A 160 -3.10 17.18 20.24
N LEU A 161 -2.62 16.79 19.07
CA LEU A 161 -2.29 17.73 17.99
C LEU A 161 -3.50 18.49 17.49
N GLY A 162 -4.69 17.86 17.44
CA GLY A 162 -5.92 18.52 17.02
C GLY A 162 -6.37 19.67 17.96
N ASN A 163 -5.84 19.71 19.18
CA ASN A 163 -6.10 20.78 20.15
C ASN A 163 -4.91 21.75 20.32
N HIS A 164 -3.81 21.55 19.57
CA HIS A 164 -2.62 22.38 19.72
C HIS A 164 -2.77 23.70 18.93
N PRO A 165 -2.49 24.87 19.56
CA PRO A 165 -2.73 26.17 18.94
C PRO A 165 -1.92 26.42 17.65
N ASP A 166 -0.76 25.82 17.51
CA ASP A 166 0.14 25.98 16.36
C ASP A 166 -0.11 24.94 15.24
N VAL A 167 -1.09 24.04 15.41
CA VAL A 167 -1.43 23.02 14.40
C VAL A 167 -2.71 23.42 13.69
N SER A 168 -2.60 23.64 12.38
CA SER A 168 -3.73 24.05 11.55
C SER A 168 -4.56 22.87 11.03
N THR A 169 -3.93 21.73 10.81
CA THR A 169 -4.60 20.54 10.25
C THR A 169 -3.96 19.27 10.80
N VAL A 170 -4.77 18.32 11.22
CA VAL A 170 -4.33 16.95 11.55
C VAL A 170 -5.02 15.97 10.62
N ARG A 171 -4.23 15.10 9.96
CA ARG A 171 -4.71 14.02 9.12
C ARG A 171 -4.40 12.70 9.79
N TYR A 172 -5.45 12.02 10.20
CA TYR A 172 -5.38 10.68 10.77
C TYR A 172 -6.57 9.87 10.28
N PRO A 173 -6.35 8.72 9.62
CA PRO A 173 -7.44 7.91 9.07
C PRO A 173 -8.36 7.27 10.11
N GLY A 174 -8.07 7.42 11.39
CA GLY A 174 -8.78 6.71 12.48
C GLY A 174 -8.31 5.27 12.67
N LEU A 175 -7.40 4.80 11.84
CA LEU A 175 -6.87 3.44 11.80
C LEU A 175 -5.39 3.46 11.43
N GLY A 176 -4.61 2.52 12.01
CA GLY A 176 -3.16 2.45 11.80
C GLY A 176 -2.39 3.51 12.59
N SER A 177 -1.10 3.65 12.29
CA SER A 177 -0.17 4.43 13.11
C SER A 177 0.40 5.68 12.42
N MET A 178 -0.06 6.00 11.23
CA MET A 178 0.45 7.16 10.48
C MET A 178 -0.40 8.39 10.74
N ILE A 179 0.25 9.50 11.07
CA ILE A 179 -0.34 10.83 11.24
C ILE A 179 0.42 11.81 10.35
N SER A 180 -0.28 12.77 9.77
CA SER A 180 0.30 13.91 9.06
C SER A 180 -0.37 15.17 9.59
N PHE A 181 0.38 16.24 9.77
CA PHE A 181 -0.17 17.51 10.24
C PHE A 181 0.57 18.70 9.61
N ASP A 182 -0.10 19.84 9.58
CA ASP A 182 0.44 21.13 9.18
C ASP A 182 0.50 22.05 10.41
N ALA A 183 1.65 22.67 10.64
CA ALA A 183 1.91 23.60 11.74
C ALA A 183 2.32 24.98 11.21
#